data_519b4f00516173e4afd06849ceb50668
#
_entry.id   519b4f00516173e4afd06849ceb50668
#
_cell.length_a   1.000
_cell.length_b   1.000
_cell.length_c   1.000
_cell.angle_alpha   90.00
_cell.angle_beta   90.00
_cell.angle_gamma   90.00
#
_symmetry.space_group_name_H-M   'P 1'
#
loop_
_entity.id
_entity.type
_entity.pdbx_description
1 polymer ?
#
loop_
_entity_poly.entity_id
_entity_poly.type
_entity_poly.pdbx_seq_one_letter_code
_entity_poly.pdbx_strand_id
1 'polypeptide(L)'
;MQKQKIIIFTILLILAGSLACSSNLTAETTGQVTNVVLDRDRKTTKRKTSSGKTKKTTKTEIDTEIDYSYAVDGKTYTGFSEKDGDVQAAFRSGSTVKVCYNPKNPEESDVFPLNAKCE
;
A
#
# COMPACT_ATOMS: atom_id res chain seq x y z
N MET A 1 -5.57 29.76 -32.65
CA MET A 1 -4.52 28.91 -33.21
C MET A 1 -3.52 28.46 -32.16
N GLN A 2 -3.04 29.34 -31.34
CA GLN A 2 -2.09 28.99 -30.27
C GLN A 2 -2.71 28.13 -29.15
N LYS A 3 -4.00 28.25 -28.95
CA LYS A 3 -4.72 27.48 -27.91
C LYS A 3 -4.67 25.97 -28.14
N GLN A 4 -4.66 25.54 -29.40
CA GLN A 4 -4.61 24.12 -29.73
C GLN A 4 -3.28 23.49 -29.36
N LYS A 5 -2.18 24.24 -29.52
CA LYS A 5 -0.87 23.75 -29.15
C LYS A 5 -0.72 23.54 -27.65
N ILE A 6 -1.33 24.41 -26.87
CA ILE A 6 -1.32 24.32 -25.42
C ILE A 6 -2.08 23.09 -24.95
N ILE A 7 -3.21 22.79 -25.56
CA ILE A 7 -4.04 21.63 -25.22
C ILE A 7 -3.26 20.32 -25.47
N ILE A 8 -2.59 20.21 -26.61
CA ILE A 8 -1.79 19.04 -26.97
C ILE A 8 -0.65 18.83 -25.97
N PHE A 9 -0.02 19.92 -25.57
CA PHE A 9 1.07 19.86 -24.61
C PHE A 9 0.58 19.39 -23.24
N THR A 10 -0.59 19.82 -22.81
CA THR A 10 -1.19 19.42 -21.55
C THR A 10 -1.50 17.92 -21.54
N ILE A 11 -2.04 17.41 -22.65
CA ILE A 11 -2.34 15.98 -22.80
C ILE A 11 -1.04 15.15 -22.72
N LEU A 12 0.01 15.62 -23.35
CA LEU A 12 1.31 14.96 -23.32
C LEU A 12 1.87 14.86 -21.91
N LEU A 13 1.72 15.91 -21.11
CA LEU A 13 2.14 15.92 -19.73
C LEU A 13 1.39 14.90 -18.87
N ILE A 14 0.09 14.77 -19.08
CA ILE A 14 -0.73 13.79 -18.39
C ILE A 14 -0.28 12.38 -18.72
N LEU A 15 -0.01 12.08 -19.97
CA LEU A 15 0.51 10.79 -20.42
C LEU A 15 1.88 10.48 -19.80
N ALA A 16 2.76 11.45 -19.77
CA ALA A 16 4.07 11.28 -19.14
C ALA A 16 3.94 10.98 -17.64
N GLY A 17 3.01 11.64 -16.95
CA GLY A 17 2.74 11.36 -15.54
C GLY A 17 2.18 9.98 -15.30
N SER A 18 1.32 9.48 -16.18
CA SER A 18 0.73 8.15 -16.03
C SER A 18 1.71 7.01 -16.35
N LEU A 19 2.75 7.27 -17.11
CA LEU A 19 3.78 6.28 -17.43
C LEU A 19 4.82 6.10 -16.32
N ALA A 20 4.89 7.03 -15.39
CA ALA A 20 5.75 6.91 -14.23
C ALA A 20 5.15 5.92 -13.23
N CYS A 21 5.47 4.63 -13.38
CA CYS A 21 5.04 3.57 -12.46
C CYS A 21 5.75 3.61 -11.11
N SER A 22 6.51 4.65 -10.81
CA SER A 22 7.19 4.84 -9.54
C SER A 22 6.20 5.27 -8.46
N SER A 23 6.49 4.88 -7.21
CA SER A 23 5.72 5.34 -6.06
C SER A 23 5.83 6.86 -5.94
N ASN A 24 4.69 7.53 -5.77
CA ASN A 24 4.63 8.96 -5.52
C ASN A 24 4.65 9.30 -4.03
N LEU A 25 4.86 8.30 -3.17
CA LEU A 25 4.82 8.45 -1.72
C LEU A 25 6.18 8.93 -1.21
N THR A 26 6.54 10.16 -1.56
CA THR A 26 7.86 10.73 -1.28
C THR A 26 7.92 11.57 -0.02
N ALA A 27 6.79 12.07 0.44
CA ALA A 27 6.71 12.84 1.68
C ALA A 27 6.48 11.92 2.87
N GLU A 28 6.94 12.32 4.04
CA GLU A 28 6.81 11.52 5.25
C GLU A 28 6.20 12.32 6.40
N THR A 29 5.42 11.62 7.21
CA THR A 29 4.90 12.13 8.47
C THR A 29 4.83 10.97 9.46
N THR A 30 4.52 11.26 10.70
CA THR A 30 4.23 10.23 11.69
C THR A 30 2.72 10.02 11.78
N GLY A 31 2.33 8.78 12.03
CA GLY A 31 0.94 8.42 12.24
C GLY A 31 0.79 7.45 13.38
N GLN A 32 -0.43 7.03 13.62
CA GLN A 32 -0.75 6.05 14.64
C GLN A 32 -1.56 4.92 14.04
N VAL A 33 -1.24 3.69 14.44
CA VAL A 33 -2.04 2.53 14.09
C VAL A 33 -3.32 2.56 14.92
N THR A 34 -4.46 2.51 14.25
CA THR A 34 -5.77 2.51 14.91
C THR A 34 -6.34 1.11 15.08
N ASN A 35 -6.03 0.20 14.14
CA ASN A 35 -6.46 -1.18 14.22
C ASN A 35 -5.52 -2.08 13.43
N VAL A 36 -5.34 -3.30 13.90
CA VAL A 36 -4.53 -4.33 13.22
C VAL A 36 -5.31 -5.63 13.23
N VAL A 37 -5.47 -6.25 12.07
CA VAL A 37 -6.13 -7.54 11.92
C VAL A 37 -5.21 -8.48 11.17
N LEU A 38 -5.07 -9.70 11.68
CA LEU A 38 -4.35 -10.75 10.99
C LEU A 38 -5.36 -11.55 10.14
N ASP A 39 -5.17 -11.52 8.83
CA ASP A 39 -5.99 -12.28 7.89
C ASP A 39 -5.26 -13.55 7.50
N ARG A 40 -5.93 -14.67 7.68
CA ARG A 40 -5.41 -15.98 7.31
C ARG A 40 -6.29 -16.58 6.23
N ASP A 41 -5.72 -16.76 5.06
CA ASP A 41 -6.39 -17.33 3.93
C ASP A 41 -5.80 -18.70 3.62
N ARG A 42 -6.68 -19.71 3.49
CA ARG A 42 -6.26 -21.07 3.23
C ARG A 42 -6.65 -21.45 1.81
N LYS A 43 -5.66 -21.71 0.97
CA LYS A 43 -5.87 -22.14 -0.40
C LYS A 43 -5.49 -23.61 -0.55
N THR A 44 -6.41 -24.42 -1.10
CA THR A 44 -6.16 -25.83 -1.40
C THR A 44 -6.06 -25.99 -2.91
N THR A 45 -4.95 -26.52 -3.37
CA THR A 45 -4.71 -26.81 -4.77
C THR A 45 -4.69 -28.31 -4.98
N LYS A 46 -5.49 -28.80 -5.93
CA LYS A 46 -5.49 -30.21 -6.35
C LYS A 46 -4.70 -30.35 -7.64
N ARG A 47 -3.75 -31.25 -7.66
CA ARG A 47 -2.93 -31.55 -8.82
C ARG A 47 -2.90 -33.03 -9.14
N LYS A 48 -3.14 -33.38 -10.39
CA LYS A 48 -2.98 -34.76 -10.86
C LYS A 48 -1.52 -35.06 -11.17
N THR A 49 -1.00 -36.13 -10.61
CA THR A 49 0.34 -36.61 -10.94
C THR A 49 0.29 -37.48 -12.20
N SER A 50 1.45 -37.75 -12.80
CA SER A 50 1.59 -38.58 -14.00
C SER A 50 1.11 -40.04 -13.79
N SER A 51 1.02 -40.46 -12.54
CA SER A 51 0.49 -41.80 -12.17
C SER A 51 -1.02 -41.83 -11.96
N GLY A 52 -1.72 -40.72 -12.23
CA GLY A 52 -3.17 -40.62 -12.05
C GLY A 52 -3.63 -40.35 -10.62
N LYS A 53 -2.73 -40.20 -9.68
CA LYS A 53 -3.05 -39.89 -8.28
C LYS A 53 -3.28 -38.38 -8.11
N THR A 54 -4.27 -38.02 -7.31
CA THR A 54 -4.54 -36.62 -6.98
C THR A 54 -3.74 -36.22 -5.73
N LYS A 55 -2.92 -35.18 -5.88
CA LYS A 55 -2.14 -34.61 -4.77
C LYS A 55 -2.79 -33.33 -4.33
N LYS A 56 -3.15 -33.22 -3.04
CA LYS A 56 -3.66 -32.00 -2.43
C LYS A 56 -2.53 -31.24 -1.77
N THR A 57 -2.40 -29.97 -2.11
CA THR A 57 -1.49 -29.08 -1.44
C THR A 57 -2.31 -27.96 -0.80
N THR A 58 -2.20 -27.81 0.52
CA THR A 58 -2.84 -26.73 1.24
C THR A 58 -1.80 -25.68 1.58
N LYS A 59 -2.03 -24.45 1.11
CA LYS A 59 -1.16 -23.30 1.40
C LYS A 59 -1.95 -22.32 2.23
N THR A 60 -1.38 -21.88 3.36
CA THR A 60 -1.94 -20.84 4.19
C THR A 60 -1.20 -19.54 3.88
N GLU A 61 -1.93 -18.53 3.43
CA GLU A 61 -1.41 -17.18 3.25
C GLU A 61 -1.82 -16.34 4.45
N ILE A 62 -0.86 -15.61 5.00
CA ILE A 62 -1.09 -14.74 6.16
C ILE A 62 -0.75 -13.32 5.72
N ASP A 63 -1.69 -12.42 5.96
CA ASP A 63 -1.52 -11.00 5.69
C ASP A 63 -1.90 -10.20 6.93
N THR A 64 -1.27 -9.08 7.14
CA THR A 64 -1.60 -8.16 8.22
C THR A 64 -2.29 -6.94 7.63
N GLU A 65 -3.52 -6.68 8.05
CA GLU A 65 -4.29 -5.51 7.66
C GLU A 65 -4.13 -4.43 8.73
N ILE A 66 -3.75 -3.23 8.31
CA ILE A 66 -3.41 -2.14 9.20
C ILE A 66 -4.25 -0.92 8.84
N ASP A 67 -5.05 -0.46 9.80
CA ASP A 67 -5.71 0.83 9.74
C ASP A 67 -4.88 1.85 10.52
N TYR A 68 -4.66 3.01 9.95
CA TYR A 68 -3.86 4.05 10.57
C TYR A 68 -4.42 5.44 10.31
N SER A 69 -4.01 6.38 11.14
CA SER A 69 -4.34 7.79 10.99
C SER A 69 -3.07 8.64 10.99
N TYR A 70 -3.11 9.74 10.28
CA TYR A 70 -1.99 10.68 10.16
C TYR A 70 -2.50 12.07 9.85
N ALA A 71 -1.67 13.07 10.14
CA ALA A 71 -2.01 14.48 9.87
C ALA A 71 -1.01 15.08 8.88
N VAL A 72 -1.52 15.84 7.93
CA VAL A 72 -0.73 16.61 6.98
C VAL A 72 -1.31 18.03 6.95
N ASP A 73 -0.47 19.01 7.25
CA ASP A 73 -0.87 20.43 7.26
C ASP A 73 -2.11 20.72 8.11
N GLY A 74 -2.19 20.07 9.27
CA GLY A 74 -3.29 20.25 10.21
C GLY A 74 -4.56 19.47 9.88
N LYS A 75 -4.59 18.76 8.78
CA LYS A 75 -5.73 17.91 8.39
C LYS A 75 -5.44 16.44 8.69
N THR A 76 -6.42 15.75 9.28
CA THR A 76 -6.31 14.33 9.63
C THR A 76 -6.83 13.46 8.49
N TYR A 77 -6.05 12.45 8.16
CA TYR A 77 -6.38 11.44 7.17
C TYR A 77 -6.36 10.06 7.81
N THR A 78 -7.08 9.14 7.21
CA THR A 78 -7.03 7.72 7.57
C THR A 78 -6.55 6.91 6.39
N GLY A 79 -5.82 5.84 6.65
CA GLY A 79 -5.31 4.95 5.62
C GLY A 79 -5.50 3.50 5.99
N PHE A 80 -5.39 2.66 4.99
CA PHE A 80 -5.44 1.21 5.12
C PHE A 80 -4.29 0.62 4.31
N SER A 81 -3.61 -0.36 4.89
CA SER A 81 -2.54 -1.07 4.21
C SER A 81 -2.58 -2.55 4.55
N GLU A 82 -2.25 -3.38 3.57
CA GLU A 82 -2.11 -4.82 3.75
C GLU A 82 -0.65 -5.20 3.54
N LYS A 83 -0.07 -5.86 4.53
CA LYS A 83 1.34 -6.30 4.51
C LYS A 83 1.39 -7.82 4.49
N ASP A 84 2.30 -8.37 3.69
CA ASP A 84 2.49 -9.81 3.62
C ASP A 84 3.04 -10.36 4.93
N GLY A 85 2.50 -11.50 5.35
CA GLY A 85 2.92 -12.17 6.55
C GLY A 85 2.35 -11.58 7.83
N ASP A 86 2.87 -12.02 8.96
CA ASP A 86 2.50 -11.52 10.28
C ASP A 86 3.50 -10.46 10.72
N VAL A 87 3.11 -9.20 10.57
CA VAL A 87 3.94 -8.05 10.96
C VAL A 87 3.32 -7.26 12.12
N GLN A 88 2.45 -7.88 12.90
CA GLN A 88 1.77 -7.22 14.02
C GLN A 88 2.73 -6.61 15.04
N ALA A 89 3.90 -7.21 15.23
CA ALA A 89 4.90 -6.70 16.18
C ALA A 89 5.39 -5.31 15.78
N ALA A 90 5.48 -5.02 14.48
CA ALA A 90 5.90 -3.71 13.97
C ALA A 90 4.77 -2.69 13.90
N PHE A 91 3.51 -3.15 13.92
CA PHE A 91 2.34 -2.30 13.73
C PHE A 91 1.27 -2.58 14.79
N ARG A 92 1.63 -2.38 16.04
CA ARG A 92 0.67 -2.57 17.14
C ARG A 92 -0.33 -1.43 17.20
N SER A 93 -1.58 -1.76 17.52
CA SER A 93 -2.63 -0.76 17.72
C SER A 93 -2.18 0.27 18.77
N GLY A 94 -2.32 1.54 18.45
CA GLY A 94 -1.89 2.66 19.27
C GLY A 94 -0.42 3.05 19.10
N SER A 95 0.37 2.28 18.36
CA SER A 95 1.79 2.60 18.16
C SER A 95 1.98 3.72 17.15
N THR A 96 3.09 4.44 17.32
CA THR A 96 3.52 5.46 16.36
C THR A 96 4.27 4.81 15.21
N VAL A 97 3.93 5.18 14.00
CA VAL A 97 4.49 4.62 12.78
C VAL A 97 4.86 5.73 11.81
N LYS A 98 5.60 5.38 10.79
CA LYS A 98 5.89 6.30 9.69
C LYS A 98 4.83 6.14 8.61
N VAL A 99 4.33 7.26 8.12
CA VAL A 99 3.41 7.30 6.99
C VAL A 99 4.11 8.02 5.84
N CYS A 100 4.21 7.33 4.70
CA CYS A 100 4.70 7.91 3.46
C CYS A 100 3.49 8.28 2.63
N TYR A 101 3.45 9.51 2.14
CA TYR A 101 2.28 10.00 1.40
C TYR A 101 2.72 10.78 0.16
N ASN A 102 1.76 10.92 -0.75
CA ASN A 102 1.94 11.74 -1.94
C ASN A 102 1.71 13.22 -1.58
N PRO A 103 2.73 14.09 -1.70
CA PRO A 103 2.57 15.50 -1.36
C PRO A 103 1.54 16.24 -2.22
N LYS A 104 1.24 15.73 -3.39
CA LYS A 104 0.21 16.28 -4.28
C LYS A 104 -1.19 15.77 -3.94
N ASN A 105 -1.28 14.60 -3.33
CA ASN A 105 -2.55 14.01 -2.89
C ASN A 105 -2.31 13.25 -1.58
N PRO A 106 -2.41 13.93 -0.43
CA PRO A 106 -2.10 13.32 0.86
C PRO A 106 -2.95 12.12 1.25
N GLU A 107 -4.08 11.88 0.59
CA GLU A 107 -4.89 10.69 0.79
C GLU A 107 -4.18 9.41 0.32
N GLU A 108 -3.29 9.53 -0.65
CA GLU A 108 -2.46 8.42 -1.09
C GLU A 108 -1.31 8.23 -0.12
N SER A 109 -1.31 7.11 0.57
CA SER A 109 -0.32 6.85 1.61
C SER A 109 -0.10 5.36 1.81
N ASP A 110 0.99 5.06 2.50
CA ASP A 110 1.29 3.74 3.02
C ASP A 110 1.99 3.87 4.37
N VAL A 111 1.95 2.81 5.15
CA VAL A 111 2.47 2.79 6.50
C VAL A 111 3.71 1.89 6.58
N PHE A 112 4.69 2.33 7.35
CA PHE A 112 5.97 1.64 7.53
C PHE A 112 6.42 1.72 8.99
N PRO A 113 7.35 0.87 9.41
CA PRO A 113 7.96 1.05 10.72
C PRO A 113 8.59 2.44 10.87
N LEU A 114 8.60 2.97 12.08
CA LEU A 114 8.99 4.36 12.35
C LEU A 114 10.38 4.72 11.82
N ASN A 115 11.30 3.78 11.78
CA ASN A 115 12.66 3.98 11.32
C ASN A 115 12.86 3.77 9.81
N ALA A 116 11.81 3.44 9.07
CA ALA A 116 11.87 3.29 7.61
C ALA A 116 11.99 4.65 6.93
N LYS A 117 12.42 4.64 5.68
CA LYS A 117 12.53 5.84 4.85
C LYS A 117 11.51 5.81 3.73
N CYS A 118 10.93 6.96 3.43
CA CYS A 118 10.09 7.14 2.25
C CYS A 118 10.98 7.44 1.04
N GLU A 119 10.73 6.74 -0.05
CA GLU A 119 11.46 6.94 -1.30
C GLU A 119 10.57 7.51 -2.39
#